data_e9de24446a1a550d69a9407dfbe9b958
#
_entry.id   e9de24446a1a550d69a9407dfbe9b958
#
_cell.length_a   1.000
_cell.length_b   1.000
_cell.length_c   1.000
_cell.angle_alpha   90.00
_cell.angle_beta   90.00
_cell.angle_gamma   90.00
#
_symmetry.space_group_name_H-M   'P 1'
#
loop_
_entity.id
_entity.type
_entity.pdbx_description
1 polymer ?
#
loop_
_entity_poly.entity_id
_entity_poly.type
_entity_poly.pdbx_seq_one_letter_code
_entity_poly.pdbx_strand_id
1 'polypeptide(L)'
;MTDQTHAAQAAQVAQSPAEEANPKTLTASVLLAAPHWDPAAFAADFEGDWGVKVEGIPSNPGEPLAFRAMGSIIVVGMNPCEIPERMAEAHAKNNPDWEGATEAALAHRAHLVVAAIAETAGILENARNLVRADASLTLSPGVLAVDAATMLFTPEGYRNGAALLVDPDAVPVMNLVAFGT
;
A
#
# COMPACT_ATOMS: atom_id res chain seq x y z
N MET A 1 -4.88 7.91 67.38
CA MET A 1 -3.51 8.36 67.04
C MET A 1 -3.01 7.50 65.89
N THR A 2 -2.66 8.18 64.82
CA THR A 2 -1.94 7.75 63.58
C THR A 2 -2.64 6.71 62.72
N ASP A 3 -3.43 7.08 61.83
CA ASP A 3 -3.33 7.48 60.44
C ASP A 3 -2.20 6.75 59.68
N GLN A 4 -2.56 5.81 58.82
CA GLN A 4 -1.76 5.36 57.69
C GLN A 4 -2.65 5.04 56.52
N THR A 5 -3.01 6.11 55.85
CA THR A 5 -3.42 6.15 54.46
C THR A 5 -2.22 5.73 53.59
N HIS A 6 -2.19 4.51 53.10
CA HIS A 6 -1.33 4.18 52.00
C HIS A 6 -2.19 3.94 50.78
N ALA A 7 -2.24 4.98 49.98
CA ALA A 7 -2.76 5.00 48.66
C ALA A 7 -2.16 3.89 47.81
N ALA A 8 -2.99 2.97 47.40
CA ALA A 8 -2.71 2.08 46.31
C ALA A 8 -2.63 2.93 45.04
N GLN A 9 -1.42 3.30 44.67
CA GLN A 9 -1.11 3.90 43.39
C GLN A 9 -1.26 2.82 42.34
N ALA A 10 -2.46 2.73 41.77
CA ALA A 10 -2.73 1.92 40.60
C ALA A 10 -1.75 2.35 39.51
N ALA A 11 -0.87 1.46 39.13
CA ALA A 11 -0.05 1.59 37.94
C ALA A 11 -0.99 1.72 36.73
N GLN A 12 -1.20 2.94 36.31
CA GLN A 12 -1.78 3.25 35.03
C GLN A 12 -0.76 2.81 33.99
N VAL A 13 -0.97 1.60 33.46
CA VAL A 13 -0.32 1.18 32.21
C VAL A 13 -0.79 2.20 31.16
N ALA A 14 0.11 3.08 30.79
CA ALA A 14 -0.08 3.97 29.67
C ALA A 14 -0.27 3.08 28.43
N GLN A 15 -1.52 2.94 28.03
CA GLN A 15 -1.86 2.47 26.68
C GLN A 15 -1.22 3.51 25.77
N SER A 16 -0.22 3.08 24.99
CA SER A 16 0.26 3.86 23.85
C SER A 16 -0.96 4.28 23.07
N PRO A 17 -1.13 5.56 22.75
CA PRO A 17 -2.21 5.94 21.87
C PRO A 17 -2.05 5.12 20.59
N ALA A 18 -3.08 4.35 20.23
CA ALA A 18 -3.18 3.78 18.91
C ALA A 18 -2.87 4.94 17.95
N GLU A 19 -1.86 4.74 17.12
CA GLU A 19 -1.44 5.71 16.13
C GLU A 19 -2.69 6.07 15.33
N GLU A 20 -3.25 7.25 15.60
CA GLU A 20 -4.45 7.71 14.90
C GLU A 20 -4.07 7.73 13.42
N ALA A 21 -4.63 6.79 12.66
CA ALA A 21 -4.39 6.70 11.24
C ALA A 21 -4.65 8.08 10.64
N ASN A 22 -3.59 8.74 10.14
CA ASN A 22 -3.73 10.06 9.55
C ASN A 22 -4.69 9.93 8.35
N PRO A 23 -5.91 10.49 8.40
CA PRO A 23 -6.93 10.29 7.37
C PRO A 23 -6.48 10.80 5.99
N LYS A 24 -5.34 11.48 5.93
CA LYS A 24 -4.73 11.97 4.71
C LYS A 24 -3.76 10.97 4.07
N THR A 25 -3.44 9.86 4.72
CA THR A 25 -2.49 8.87 4.22
C THR A 25 -3.21 7.55 3.96
N LEU A 26 -3.06 7.04 2.75
CA LEU A 26 -3.53 5.71 2.34
C LEU A 26 -2.32 4.88 1.96
N THR A 27 -2.35 3.59 2.27
CA THR A 27 -1.23 2.67 2.01
C THR A 27 -1.70 1.37 1.38
N ALA A 28 -0.81 0.77 0.59
CA ALA A 28 -0.91 -0.57 0.07
C ALA A 28 0.48 -1.22 0.06
N SER A 29 0.55 -2.51 -0.23
CA SER A 29 1.80 -3.22 -0.42
C SER A 29 1.78 -4.01 -1.72
N VAL A 30 2.92 -4.09 -2.40
CA VAL A 30 3.10 -4.91 -3.59
C VAL A 30 4.07 -6.04 -3.26
N LEU A 31 3.61 -7.28 -3.33
CA LEU A 31 4.37 -8.47 -2.99
C LEU A 31 5.32 -8.86 -4.12
N LEU A 32 6.58 -9.07 -3.77
CA LEU A 32 7.65 -9.39 -4.72
C LEU A 32 8.23 -10.80 -4.47
N ALA A 33 8.53 -11.52 -5.54
CA ALA A 33 9.22 -12.81 -5.48
C ALA A 33 10.68 -12.69 -5.02
N ALA A 34 11.29 -11.52 -5.18
CA ALA A 34 12.66 -11.22 -4.77
C ALA A 34 12.80 -9.72 -4.46
N PRO A 35 13.79 -9.31 -3.67
CA PRO A 35 14.03 -7.90 -3.32
C PRO A 35 14.67 -7.15 -4.50
N HIS A 36 13.89 -6.99 -5.55
CA HIS A 36 14.30 -6.27 -6.76
C HIS A 36 13.22 -5.28 -7.19
N TRP A 37 13.61 -4.03 -7.33
CA TRP A 37 12.75 -2.95 -7.82
C TRP A 37 13.58 -1.94 -8.60
N ASP A 38 13.04 -1.46 -9.71
CA ASP A 38 13.63 -0.43 -10.56
C ASP A 38 12.76 0.84 -10.53
N PRO A 39 13.15 1.88 -9.76
CA PRO A 39 12.38 3.12 -9.68
C PRO A 39 12.33 3.89 -11.02
N ALA A 40 13.32 3.71 -11.91
CA ALA A 40 13.31 4.38 -13.20
C ALA A 40 12.34 3.73 -14.18
N ALA A 41 12.27 2.39 -14.18
CA ALA A 41 11.27 1.66 -14.96
C ALA A 41 9.86 2.00 -14.48
N PHE A 42 9.62 1.98 -13.18
CA PHE A 42 8.33 2.41 -12.61
C PHE A 42 7.96 3.84 -13.02
N ALA A 43 8.90 4.78 -12.97
CA ALA A 43 8.63 6.17 -13.34
C ALA A 43 8.20 6.28 -14.81
N ALA A 44 8.82 5.52 -15.71
CA ALA A 44 8.45 5.48 -17.13
C ALA A 44 7.05 4.86 -17.34
N ASP A 45 6.74 3.77 -16.63
CA ASP A 45 5.43 3.12 -16.68
C ASP A 45 4.34 4.04 -16.15
N PHE A 46 4.58 4.71 -15.01
CA PHE A 46 3.63 5.65 -14.42
C PHE A 46 3.35 6.85 -15.33
N GLU A 47 4.40 7.42 -15.94
CA GLU A 47 4.24 8.50 -16.91
C GLU A 47 3.47 8.03 -18.16
N GLY A 48 3.77 6.83 -18.64
CA GLY A 48 3.09 6.21 -19.78
C GLY A 48 1.60 5.94 -19.53
N ASP A 49 1.28 5.43 -18.34
CA ASP A 49 -0.09 5.07 -17.97
C ASP A 49 -0.96 6.31 -17.67
N TRP A 50 -0.40 7.32 -17.01
CA TRP A 50 -1.19 8.40 -16.40
C TRP A 50 -0.83 9.80 -16.90
N GLY A 51 0.19 9.93 -17.74
CA GLY A 51 0.63 11.22 -18.27
C GLY A 51 1.25 12.15 -17.24
N VAL A 52 1.67 11.63 -16.09
CA VAL A 52 2.26 12.39 -14.98
C VAL A 52 3.74 12.08 -14.86
N LYS A 53 4.58 13.10 -15.04
CA LYS A 53 6.02 12.96 -14.94
C LYS A 53 6.44 12.70 -13.50
N VAL A 54 7.29 11.70 -13.31
CA VAL A 54 7.90 11.38 -12.02
C VAL A 54 9.26 12.08 -11.93
N GLU A 55 9.44 12.89 -10.92
CA GLU A 55 10.69 13.60 -10.65
C GLU A 55 11.36 13.06 -9.39
N GLY A 56 12.68 13.29 -9.25
CA GLY A 56 13.42 12.88 -8.04
C GLY A 56 13.69 11.38 -7.96
N ILE A 57 13.83 10.70 -9.11
CA ILE A 57 14.15 9.29 -9.16
C ILE A 57 15.49 9.06 -8.41
N PRO A 58 15.52 8.20 -7.37
CA PRO A 58 16.74 7.97 -6.60
C PRO A 58 17.79 7.24 -7.45
N SER A 59 19.05 7.59 -7.25
CA SER A 59 20.17 6.91 -7.90
C SER A 59 20.46 5.54 -7.29
N ASN A 60 20.00 5.31 -6.06
CA ASN A 60 20.17 4.05 -5.35
C ASN A 60 18.80 3.35 -5.20
N PRO A 61 18.65 2.12 -5.73
CA PRO A 61 17.38 1.37 -5.64
C PRO A 61 16.90 1.06 -4.22
N GLY A 62 17.78 1.18 -3.22
CA GLY A 62 17.42 1.03 -1.81
C GLY A 62 16.81 2.28 -1.17
N GLU A 63 16.87 3.42 -1.85
CA GLU A 63 16.25 4.65 -1.37
C GLU A 63 14.79 4.74 -1.82
N PRO A 64 13.89 5.24 -0.97
CA PRO A 64 12.49 5.41 -1.35
C PRO A 64 12.35 6.49 -2.44
N LEU A 65 11.49 6.23 -3.41
CA LEU A 65 11.04 7.23 -4.37
C LEU A 65 9.88 8.02 -3.76
N ALA A 66 9.99 9.35 -3.78
CA ALA A 66 8.89 10.23 -3.39
C ALA A 66 8.66 11.29 -4.47
N PHE A 67 7.43 11.41 -4.96
CA PHE A 67 7.08 12.38 -5.99
C PHE A 67 5.66 12.94 -5.82
N ARG A 68 5.39 14.06 -6.45
CA ARG A 68 4.06 14.68 -6.43
C ARG A 68 3.24 14.28 -7.65
N ALA A 69 2.01 13.86 -7.41
CA ALA A 69 1.04 13.53 -8.45
C ALA A 69 -0.36 14.00 -8.04
N MET A 70 -1.00 14.81 -8.85
CA MET A 70 -2.42 15.17 -8.74
C MET A 70 -2.87 15.54 -7.30
N GLY A 71 -2.08 16.38 -6.62
CA GLY A 71 -2.39 16.88 -5.28
C GLY A 71 -2.03 15.93 -4.12
N SER A 72 -1.34 14.82 -4.41
CA SER A 72 -0.80 13.89 -3.42
C SER A 72 0.72 13.80 -3.52
N ILE A 73 1.37 13.41 -2.43
CA ILE A 73 2.72 12.87 -2.43
C ILE A 73 2.60 11.35 -2.48
N ILE A 74 3.20 10.73 -3.48
CA ILE A 74 3.33 9.28 -3.59
C ILE A 74 4.71 8.89 -3.09
N VAL A 75 4.76 7.91 -2.21
CA VAL A 75 6.01 7.35 -1.69
C VAL A 75 6.02 5.85 -1.97
N VAL A 76 7.09 5.37 -2.57
CA VAL A 76 7.32 3.94 -2.80
C VAL A 76 8.65 3.55 -2.18
N GLY A 77 8.63 2.61 -1.28
CA GLY A 77 9.83 2.11 -0.60
C GLY A 77 9.88 0.58 -0.61
N MET A 78 11.07 0.01 -0.83
CA MET A 78 11.27 -1.44 -0.83
C MET A 78 11.69 -1.94 0.55
N ASN A 79 11.00 -2.94 1.06
CA ASN A 79 11.41 -3.76 2.19
C ASN A 79 11.92 -5.11 1.68
N PRO A 80 13.21 -5.46 1.91
CA PRO A 80 13.79 -6.72 1.44
C PRO A 80 13.45 -7.90 2.37
N CYS A 81 12.21 -7.98 2.84
CA CYS A 81 11.70 -9.04 3.70
C CYS A 81 10.20 -9.26 3.44
N GLU A 82 9.70 -10.37 3.92
CA GLU A 82 8.27 -10.70 3.90
C GLU A 82 7.47 -9.70 4.76
N ILE A 83 6.18 -9.53 4.44
CA ILE A 83 5.27 -8.73 5.28
C ILE A 83 5.17 -9.39 6.66
N PRO A 84 5.37 -8.63 7.76
CA PRO A 84 5.38 -9.17 9.12
C PRO A 84 4.06 -9.85 9.52
N GLU A 85 4.13 -10.67 10.58
CA GLU A 85 2.98 -11.27 11.26
C GLU A 85 2.07 -12.12 10.36
N ARG A 86 2.58 -12.56 9.21
CA ARG A 86 1.82 -13.34 8.24
C ARG A 86 0.55 -12.61 7.75
N MET A 87 0.59 -11.29 7.69
CA MET A 87 -0.56 -10.49 7.26
C MET A 87 -0.95 -10.78 5.82
N ALA A 88 0.03 -10.98 4.92
CA ALA A 88 -0.26 -11.33 3.53
C ALA A 88 -1.08 -12.62 3.42
N GLU A 89 -0.74 -13.66 4.21
CA GLU A 89 -1.51 -14.91 4.23
C GLU A 89 -2.89 -14.74 4.87
N ALA A 90 -3.02 -13.85 5.85
CA ALA A 90 -4.33 -13.53 6.43
C ALA A 90 -5.23 -12.84 5.38
N HIS A 91 -4.68 -11.87 4.63
CA HIS A 91 -5.40 -11.17 3.58
C HIS A 91 -5.70 -12.08 2.38
N ALA A 92 -4.83 -13.04 2.07
CA ALA A 92 -5.07 -14.02 1.02
C ALA A 92 -6.35 -14.84 1.26
N LYS A 93 -6.69 -15.12 2.50
CA LYS A 93 -7.90 -15.87 2.89
C LYS A 93 -9.20 -15.07 2.67
N ASN A 94 -9.10 -13.75 2.55
CA ASN A 94 -10.24 -12.89 2.28
C ASN A 94 -10.59 -12.81 0.79
N ASN A 95 -9.86 -13.55 -0.06
CA ASN A 95 -10.08 -13.56 -1.49
C ASN A 95 -10.72 -14.89 -1.95
N PRO A 96 -12.05 -14.96 -2.07
CA PRO A 96 -12.73 -16.21 -2.44
C PRO A 96 -12.54 -16.58 -3.92
N ASP A 97 -12.23 -15.60 -4.78
CA ASP A 97 -12.23 -15.78 -6.24
C ASP A 97 -10.82 -16.07 -6.81
N TRP A 98 -9.79 -16.06 -5.95
CA TRP A 98 -8.43 -16.34 -6.38
C TRP A 98 -7.78 -17.47 -5.56
N GLU A 99 -7.87 -18.68 -6.07
CA GLU A 99 -7.30 -19.89 -5.44
C GLU A 99 -5.77 -19.76 -5.21
N GLY A 100 -5.04 -19.04 -6.07
CA GLY A 100 -3.60 -18.82 -5.96
C GLY A 100 -3.17 -17.78 -4.91
N ALA A 101 -4.09 -17.10 -4.24
CA ALA A 101 -3.77 -16.00 -3.31
C ALA A 101 -2.83 -16.45 -2.17
N THR A 102 -3.12 -17.60 -1.55
CA THR A 102 -2.29 -18.15 -0.48
C THR A 102 -0.89 -18.54 -0.97
N GLU A 103 -0.78 -19.10 -2.17
CA GLU A 103 0.51 -19.45 -2.77
C GLU A 103 1.34 -18.18 -3.05
N ALA A 104 0.74 -17.14 -3.61
CA ALA A 104 1.39 -15.85 -3.82
C ALA A 104 1.87 -15.23 -2.51
N ALA A 105 1.03 -15.27 -1.47
CA ALA A 105 1.39 -14.80 -0.14
C ALA A 105 2.59 -15.55 0.45
N LEU A 106 2.64 -16.86 0.31
CA LEU A 106 3.75 -17.69 0.82
C LEU A 106 5.02 -17.58 -0.02
N ALA A 107 4.90 -17.23 -1.29
CA ALA A 107 6.03 -17.14 -2.21
C ALA A 107 6.78 -15.81 -2.13
N HIS A 108 6.18 -14.74 -1.59
CA HIS A 108 6.86 -13.44 -1.55
C HIS A 108 8.08 -13.45 -0.61
N ARG A 109 9.10 -12.69 -0.98
CA ARG A 109 10.36 -12.57 -0.23
C ARG A 109 10.72 -11.11 0.07
N ALA A 110 10.00 -10.20 -0.54
CA ALA A 110 10.11 -8.76 -0.34
C ALA A 110 8.76 -8.10 -0.65
N HIS A 111 8.61 -6.85 -0.30
CA HIS A 111 7.44 -6.07 -0.68
C HIS A 111 7.79 -4.61 -0.88
N LEU A 112 7.03 -3.93 -1.73
CA LEU A 112 7.02 -2.49 -1.80
C LEU A 112 5.92 -1.98 -0.88
N VAL A 113 6.22 -0.94 -0.10
CA VAL A 113 5.22 -0.15 0.61
C VAL A 113 4.90 1.07 -0.24
N VAL A 114 3.65 1.26 -0.56
CA VAL A 114 3.16 2.39 -1.33
C VAL A 114 2.30 3.25 -0.43
N ALA A 115 2.57 4.55 -0.38
CA ALA A 115 1.76 5.49 0.38
C ALA A 115 1.34 6.65 -0.52
N ALA A 116 0.08 7.03 -0.44
CA ALA A 116 -0.46 8.25 -1.01
C ALA A 116 -0.84 9.20 0.12
N ILE A 117 -0.17 10.35 0.20
CA ILE A 117 -0.34 11.36 1.24
C ILE A 117 -1.00 12.58 0.60
N ALA A 118 -2.22 12.90 1.00
CA ALA A 118 -2.94 14.05 0.46
C ALA A 118 -2.28 15.37 0.89
N GLU A 119 -1.83 16.19 -0.07
CA GLU A 119 -1.43 17.59 0.15
C GLU A 119 -2.63 18.53 -0.10
N THR A 120 -3.15 18.50 -1.32
CA THR A 120 -4.31 19.29 -1.75
C THR A 120 -5.44 18.42 -2.30
N ALA A 121 -5.17 17.14 -2.57
CA ALA A 121 -6.16 16.20 -3.03
C ALA A 121 -7.23 15.93 -1.96
N GLY A 122 -8.49 15.78 -2.37
CA GLY A 122 -9.53 15.18 -1.55
C GLY A 122 -9.26 13.68 -1.33
N ILE A 123 -9.96 13.07 -0.37
CA ILE A 123 -9.73 11.66 -0.01
C ILE A 123 -9.92 10.71 -1.19
N LEU A 124 -10.92 10.95 -2.04
CA LEU A 124 -11.17 10.12 -3.22
C LEU A 124 -10.03 10.23 -4.24
N GLU A 125 -9.55 11.45 -4.54
CA GLU A 125 -8.44 11.61 -5.48
C GLU A 125 -7.14 11.04 -4.91
N ASN A 126 -6.91 11.17 -3.59
CA ASN A 126 -5.79 10.52 -2.94
C ASN A 126 -5.85 8.99 -3.08
N ALA A 127 -7.04 8.40 -2.92
CA ALA A 127 -7.25 6.97 -3.13
C ALA A 127 -7.00 6.55 -4.60
N ARG A 128 -7.47 7.36 -5.56
CA ARG A 128 -7.19 7.14 -7.01
C ARG A 128 -5.69 7.18 -7.29
N ASN A 129 -4.95 8.09 -6.65
CA ASN A 129 -3.51 8.21 -6.83
C ASN A 129 -2.76 7.00 -6.25
N LEU A 130 -3.19 6.45 -5.12
CA LEU A 130 -2.66 5.19 -4.61
C LEU A 130 -2.88 4.06 -5.63
N VAL A 131 -4.12 3.89 -6.12
CA VAL A 131 -4.44 2.83 -7.08
C VAL A 131 -3.65 2.98 -8.38
N ARG A 132 -3.44 4.20 -8.88
CA ARG A 132 -2.60 4.45 -10.06
C ARG A 132 -1.16 4.01 -9.84
N ALA A 133 -0.58 4.33 -8.68
CA ALA A 133 0.79 3.93 -8.34
C ALA A 133 0.91 2.40 -8.26
N ASP A 134 0.01 1.74 -7.53
CA ASP A 134 0.00 0.28 -7.40
C ASP A 134 -0.19 -0.41 -8.76
N ALA A 135 -1.07 0.12 -9.61
CA ALA A 135 -1.33 -0.45 -10.94
C ALA A 135 -0.08 -0.40 -11.83
N SER A 136 0.65 0.73 -11.85
CA SER A 136 1.90 0.81 -12.63
C SER A 136 3.00 -0.08 -12.04
N LEU A 137 3.04 -0.26 -10.71
CA LEU A 137 3.96 -1.20 -10.06
C LEU A 137 3.72 -2.65 -10.46
N THR A 138 2.50 -3.02 -10.84
CA THR A 138 2.19 -4.39 -11.31
C THR A 138 2.95 -4.79 -12.58
N LEU A 139 3.51 -3.85 -13.32
CA LEU A 139 4.35 -4.09 -14.49
C LEU A 139 5.78 -4.48 -14.12
N SER A 140 6.21 -4.26 -12.88
CA SER A 140 7.55 -4.60 -12.43
C SER A 140 7.77 -6.11 -12.44
N PRO A 141 8.94 -6.58 -12.89
CA PRO A 141 9.25 -8.02 -12.89
C PRO A 141 9.19 -8.62 -11.48
N GLY A 142 8.58 -9.79 -11.36
CA GLY A 142 8.53 -10.53 -10.10
C GLY A 142 7.45 -10.08 -9.13
N VAL A 143 6.55 -9.20 -9.54
CA VAL A 143 5.33 -8.89 -8.77
C VAL A 143 4.41 -10.10 -8.72
N LEU A 144 4.03 -10.50 -7.51
CA LEU A 144 3.16 -11.65 -7.25
C LEU A 144 1.72 -11.24 -6.97
N ALA A 145 1.53 -10.15 -6.23
CA ALA A 145 0.22 -9.68 -5.80
C ALA A 145 0.28 -8.21 -5.40
N VAL A 146 -0.87 -7.55 -5.36
CA VAL A 146 -1.10 -6.28 -4.67
C VAL A 146 -1.93 -6.56 -3.42
N ASP A 147 -1.43 -6.16 -2.27
CA ASP A 147 -2.12 -6.24 -0.98
C ASP A 147 -2.73 -4.88 -0.66
N ALA A 148 -4.02 -4.78 -0.87
CA ALA A 148 -4.79 -3.56 -0.64
C ALA A 148 -6.13 -3.90 0.02
N ALA A 149 -6.61 -3.03 0.88
CA ALA A 149 -7.91 -3.17 1.55
C ALA A 149 -8.13 -4.55 2.23
N THR A 150 -7.08 -5.11 2.82
CA THR A 150 -7.10 -6.43 3.49
C THR A 150 -7.37 -7.62 2.58
N MET A 151 -7.13 -7.47 1.29
CA MET A 151 -7.23 -8.50 0.25
C MET A 151 -5.98 -8.54 -0.61
N LEU A 152 -5.69 -9.72 -1.18
CA LEU A 152 -4.71 -9.83 -2.24
C LEU A 152 -5.39 -9.81 -3.61
N PHE A 153 -4.81 -9.08 -4.54
CA PHE A 153 -5.25 -9.01 -5.92
C PHE A 153 -4.16 -9.57 -6.84
N THR A 154 -4.57 -10.26 -7.90
CA THR A 154 -3.64 -10.57 -8.98
C THR A 154 -3.16 -9.27 -9.62
N PRO A 155 -1.90 -9.19 -10.11
CA PRO A 155 -1.40 -8.00 -10.80
C PRO A 155 -2.31 -7.57 -11.96
N GLU A 156 -2.77 -8.54 -12.76
CA GLU A 156 -3.68 -8.28 -13.87
C GLU A 156 -5.06 -7.78 -13.40
N GLY A 157 -5.65 -8.42 -12.40
CA GLY A 157 -6.97 -8.04 -11.87
C GLY A 157 -6.95 -6.64 -11.28
N TYR A 158 -5.89 -6.29 -10.53
CA TYR A 158 -5.72 -4.96 -9.97
C TYR A 158 -5.59 -3.90 -11.07
N ARG A 159 -4.76 -4.17 -12.09
CA ARG A 159 -4.56 -3.28 -13.23
C ARG A 159 -5.85 -3.09 -14.05
N ASN A 160 -6.62 -4.15 -14.27
CA ASN A 160 -7.90 -4.06 -14.96
C ASN A 160 -8.91 -3.18 -14.22
N GLY A 161 -8.97 -3.28 -12.89
CA GLY A 161 -9.78 -2.38 -12.07
C GLY A 161 -9.31 -0.93 -12.17
N ALA A 162 -8.00 -0.70 -12.12
CA ALA A 162 -7.40 0.62 -12.22
C ALA A 162 -7.58 1.27 -13.60
N ALA A 163 -7.74 0.49 -14.68
CA ALA A 163 -7.96 1.01 -16.03
C ALA A 163 -9.22 1.90 -16.13
N LEU A 164 -10.19 1.72 -15.24
CA LEU A 164 -11.36 2.58 -15.15
C LEU A 164 -11.02 4.04 -14.76
N LEU A 165 -9.86 4.27 -14.15
CA LEU A 165 -9.41 5.60 -13.71
C LEU A 165 -9.02 6.55 -14.86
N VAL A 166 -9.06 6.08 -16.09
CA VAL A 166 -9.02 6.95 -17.30
C VAL A 166 -10.23 7.86 -17.31
N ASP A 167 -11.38 7.40 -16.80
CA ASP A 167 -12.55 8.24 -16.57
C ASP A 167 -12.34 9.06 -15.28
N PRO A 168 -12.39 10.41 -15.34
CA PRO A 168 -12.23 11.27 -14.18
C PRO A 168 -13.29 11.10 -13.11
N ASP A 169 -14.46 10.58 -13.46
CA ASP A 169 -15.56 10.34 -12.53
C ASP A 169 -15.58 8.92 -11.95
N ALA A 170 -14.73 8.01 -12.45
CA ALA A 170 -14.66 6.64 -11.95
C ALA A 170 -14.14 6.57 -10.52
N VAL A 171 -14.76 5.71 -9.72
CA VAL A 171 -14.31 5.39 -8.35
C VAL A 171 -13.71 3.98 -8.36
N PRO A 172 -12.45 3.79 -7.93
CA PRO A 172 -11.78 2.49 -7.97
C PRO A 172 -12.24 1.58 -6.81
N VAL A 173 -13.54 1.35 -6.69
CA VAL A 173 -14.14 0.60 -5.58
C VAL A 173 -13.53 -0.80 -5.47
N MET A 174 -13.34 -1.47 -6.59
CA MET A 174 -12.81 -2.83 -6.65
C MET A 174 -11.35 -2.95 -6.16
N ASN A 175 -10.60 -1.83 -6.18
CA ASN A 175 -9.20 -1.79 -5.73
C ASN A 175 -9.07 -1.32 -4.27
N LEU A 176 -10.12 -0.77 -3.67
CA LEU A 176 -10.09 -0.09 -2.38
C LEU A 176 -10.98 -0.73 -1.31
N VAL A 177 -11.86 -1.64 -1.67
CA VAL A 177 -12.83 -2.23 -0.74
C VAL A 177 -12.82 -3.74 -0.84
N ALA A 178 -12.59 -4.41 0.29
CA ALA A 178 -12.83 -5.84 0.41
C ALA A 178 -14.34 -6.07 0.61
N PHE A 179 -14.97 -6.79 -0.32
CA PHE A 179 -16.33 -7.26 -0.16
C PHE A 179 -16.26 -8.57 0.63
N GLY A 180 -16.39 -8.48 1.98
CA GLY A 180 -16.53 -9.66 2.82
C GLY A 180 -17.87 -10.35 2.56
N THR A 181 -17.83 -11.66 2.36
CA THR A 181 -19.01 -12.54 2.35
C THR A 181 -19.30 -13.04 3.75
#